data_988acad858c13227fac3e6ff9ae52da8
#
_entry.id   988acad858c13227fac3e6ff9ae52da8
#
_cell.length_a   1.000
_cell.length_b   1.000
_cell.length_c   1.000
_cell.angle_alpha   90.00
_cell.angle_beta   90.00
_cell.angle_gamma   90.00
#
_symmetry.space_group_name_H-M   'P 1'
#
loop_
_entity.id
_entity.type
_entity.pdbx_description
1 polymer ?
#
loop_
_entity_poly.entity_id
_entity_poly.type
_entity_poly.pdbx_seq_one_letter_code
_entity_poly.pdbx_strand_id
1 'polypeptide(L)'
;RLEEKERALEKSNREYAKLLDEEKKHTAMIEELTKKLQSQLELFTVSIPGGVKISNDDPEYSFKYVSEQFANMLGYATPKELLDASGGNIIGLAHPDDVEVGLADALNQYTHSDHYATIYRIRCKDGTYKYIEDRGQKVIKENGTIEHWNLMLDKNDFMHKSIALESEKKANKSKSDFLSRMSHDMRTPLNGIIGLLKIAEKHFDDRELVLENFRKMQVAADYLLSLINDILQMSKIEDGNVPLTQEIINFEELSQDVLTIIEQRAKDRGIQMQFRAKKEDLRYPFIYGSPVHLRQIFINIYGNCIKYNRIGGKIITVSDYTEAVDGITTYEWTITDTGIGMSREYQEHIFEPFSQEREDARSTQQGIGLGMAIVKGLIEKMGGTIEVKSKEGVGSTFIIRIPFKLAPAPDTVKKTAAQMDISGLNLLLVEDNELNAEIAETLLSDEGANLTVARDGLQAVRMFQDKPEGYFDAILMDIMMPVMDGLTATKTIRSLKHPDAETIPIIAMTANAFREDKEKCLAAGMNAHLAKPIKIENVKRILCEYCATTVTGTVAI
;
A
#
# COMPACT_ATOMS: atom_id res chain seq x y z
N ARG A 1 20.80 -86.36 -70.74
CA ARG A 1 19.69 -85.38 -70.60
C ARG A 1 19.13 -85.31 -69.15
N LEU A 2 18.99 -86.45 -68.43
CA LEU A 2 18.61 -86.47 -67.03
C LEU A 2 19.75 -85.96 -66.12
N GLU A 3 20.97 -86.50 -66.33
CA GLU A 3 22.17 -86.07 -65.59
C GLU A 3 22.54 -84.60 -65.80
N GLU A 4 22.28 -84.02 -66.97
CA GLU A 4 22.51 -82.61 -67.25
C GLU A 4 21.49 -81.73 -66.52
N LYS A 5 20.25 -82.19 -66.41
CA LYS A 5 19.19 -81.48 -65.63
C LYS A 5 19.48 -81.56 -64.14
N GLU A 6 19.92 -82.67 -63.61
CA GLU A 6 20.35 -82.83 -62.24
C GLU A 6 21.51 -81.90 -61.88
N ARG A 7 22.58 -81.86 -62.72
CA ARG A 7 23.71 -80.92 -62.50
C ARG A 7 23.30 -79.47 -62.59
N ALA A 8 22.35 -79.09 -63.46
CA ALA A 8 21.82 -77.74 -63.57
C ALA A 8 20.98 -77.38 -62.35
N LEU A 9 20.20 -78.34 -61.84
CA LEU A 9 19.39 -78.15 -60.62
C LEU A 9 20.29 -78.02 -59.37
N GLU A 10 21.34 -78.88 -59.27
CA GLU A 10 22.30 -78.76 -58.17
C GLU A 10 23.07 -77.45 -58.21
N LYS A 11 23.45 -76.96 -59.39
CA LYS A 11 24.08 -75.64 -59.54
C LYS A 11 23.15 -74.50 -59.12
N SER A 12 21.90 -74.55 -59.58
CA SER A 12 20.84 -73.56 -59.19
C SER A 12 20.57 -73.60 -57.69
N ASN A 13 20.49 -74.79 -57.11
CA ASN A 13 20.29 -74.91 -55.65
C ASN A 13 21.48 -74.36 -54.84
N ARG A 14 22.72 -74.52 -55.33
CA ARG A 14 23.92 -73.92 -54.68
C ARG A 14 23.93 -72.41 -54.82
N GLU A 15 23.52 -71.87 -55.95
CA GLU A 15 23.35 -70.39 -56.11
C GLU A 15 22.27 -69.85 -55.26
N TYR A 16 21.12 -70.53 -55.15
CA TYR A 16 20.00 -70.15 -54.28
C TYR A 16 20.42 -70.21 -52.82
N ALA A 17 21.17 -71.21 -52.38
CA ALA A 17 21.68 -71.30 -51.02
C ALA A 17 22.66 -70.18 -50.68
N LYS A 18 23.50 -69.73 -51.64
CA LYS A 18 24.37 -68.55 -51.45
C LYS A 18 23.60 -67.28 -51.35
N LEU A 19 22.60 -67.06 -52.20
CA LEU A 19 21.72 -65.86 -52.10
C LEU A 19 20.94 -65.82 -50.80
N LEU A 20 20.43 -66.94 -50.32
CA LEU A 20 19.75 -67.07 -49.05
C LEU A 20 20.69 -66.79 -47.85
N ASP A 21 21.95 -67.21 -47.92
CA ASP A 21 22.96 -66.91 -46.89
C ASP A 21 23.36 -65.42 -46.90
N GLU A 22 23.45 -64.77 -48.06
CA GLU A 22 23.70 -63.35 -48.23
C GLU A 22 22.49 -62.51 -47.70
N GLU A 23 21.27 -62.94 -48.03
CA GLU A 23 20.04 -62.30 -47.52
C GLU A 23 19.92 -62.37 -45.98
N LYS A 24 20.24 -63.54 -45.40
CA LYS A 24 20.30 -63.68 -43.93
C LYS A 24 21.38 -62.84 -43.31
N LYS A 25 22.58 -62.70 -43.95
CA LYS A 25 23.61 -61.78 -43.45
C LYS A 25 23.22 -60.33 -43.55
N HIS A 26 22.56 -59.92 -44.64
CA HIS A 26 22.02 -58.56 -44.77
C HIS A 26 20.94 -58.29 -43.73
N THR A 27 20.02 -59.23 -43.48
CA THR A 27 18.97 -59.10 -42.48
C THR A 27 19.56 -58.97 -41.07
N ALA A 28 20.53 -59.83 -40.72
CA ALA A 28 21.20 -59.74 -39.42
C ALA A 28 21.99 -58.42 -39.25
N MET A 29 22.62 -57.92 -40.31
CA MET A 29 23.31 -56.63 -40.29
C MET A 29 22.36 -55.45 -40.14
N ILE A 30 21.17 -55.48 -40.77
CA ILE A 30 20.12 -54.47 -40.62
C ILE A 30 19.59 -54.52 -39.21
N GLU A 31 19.33 -55.67 -38.62
CA GLU A 31 18.88 -55.82 -37.24
C GLU A 31 19.91 -55.27 -36.24
N GLU A 32 21.20 -55.56 -36.43
CA GLU A 32 22.31 -55.08 -35.62
C GLU A 32 22.43 -53.53 -35.72
N LEU A 33 22.40 -53.00 -36.94
CA LEU A 33 22.41 -51.55 -37.19
C LEU A 33 21.19 -50.85 -36.57
N THR A 34 20.00 -51.44 -36.71
CA THR A 34 18.77 -50.92 -36.14
C THR A 34 18.84 -50.89 -34.62
N LYS A 35 19.35 -51.96 -33.99
CA LYS A 35 19.53 -52.04 -32.54
C LYS A 35 20.58 -51.03 -32.03
N LYS A 36 21.67 -50.85 -32.79
CA LYS A 36 22.71 -49.86 -32.48
C LYS A 36 22.19 -48.44 -32.60
N LEU A 37 21.39 -48.14 -33.64
CA LEU A 37 20.77 -46.86 -33.85
C LEU A 37 19.72 -46.53 -32.74
N GLN A 38 18.92 -47.55 -32.36
CA GLN A 38 17.99 -47.40 -31.22
C GLN A 38 18.70 -47.10 -29.91
N SER A 39 19.77 -47.83 -29.60
CA SER A 39 20.57 -47.57 -28.39
C SER A 39 21.23 -46.20 -28.42
N GLN A 40 21.69 -45.72 -29.57
CA GLN A 40 22.24 -44.38 -29.72
C GLN A 40 21.15 -43.29 -29.57
N LEU A 41 19.96 -43.51 -30.11
CA LEU A 41 18.80 -42.62 -29.93
C LEU A 41 18.34 -42.56 -28.46
N GLU A 42 18.29 -43.68 -27.76
CA GLU A 42 17.98 -43.74 -26.34
C GLU A 42 19.02 -42.98 -25.50
N LEU A 43 20.31 -43.16 -25.76
CA LEU A 43 21.38 -42.42 -25.09
C LEU A 43 21.32 -40.93 -25.40
N PHE A 44 20.94 -40.55 -26.59
CA PHE A 44 20.80 -39.15 -27.00
C PHE A 44 19.60 -38.49 -26.32
N THR A 45 18.47 -39.20 -26.25
CA THR A 45 17.25 -38.68 -25.59
C THR A 45 17.41 -38.55 -24.07
N VAL A 46 18.18 -39.44 -23.42
CA VAL A 46 18.47 -39.34 -21.97
C VAL A 46 19.44 -38.20 -21.65
N SER A 47 20.31 -37.82 -22.61
CA SER A 47 21.34 -36.78 -22.41
C SER A 47 20.83 -35.36 -22.63
N ILE A 48 19.67 -35.19 -23.25
CA ILE A 48 19.08 -33.86 -23.49
C ILE A 48 18.17 -33.49 -22.31
N PRO A 49 18.42 -32.36 -21.63
CA PRO A 49 17.52 -31.89 -20.58
C PRO A 49 16.20 -31.42 -21.21
N GLY A 50 15.23 -32.31 -21.32
CA GLY A 50 13.94 -32.02 -21.91
C GLY A 50 13.25 -33.24 -22.47
N GLY A 51 12.09 -33.05 -23.07
CA GLY A 51 11.33 -34.08 -23.75
C GLY A 51 11.28 -33.84 -25.25
N VAL A 52 10.92 -34.89 -26.00
CA VAL A 52 10.75 -34.81 -27.45
C VAL A 52 9.30 -35.16 -27.80
N LYS A 53 8.71 -34.38 -28.70
CA LYS A 53 7.46 -34.74 -29.36
C LYS A 53 7.60 -34.64 -30.88
N ILE A 54 6.84 -35.44 -31.59
CA ILE A 54 6.67 -35.34 -33.05
C ILE A 54 5.16 -35.20 -33.30
N SER A 55 4.78 -34.16 -34.04
CA SER A 55 3.40 -33.92 -34.40
C SER A 55 3.18 -33.95 -35.91
N ASN A 56 1.98 -34.25 -36.33
CA ASN A 56 1.55 -34.13 -37.71
C ASN A 56 1.31 -32.65 -38.07
N ASP A 57 1.36 -32.35 -39.36
CA ASP A 57 1.01 -31.04 -39.92
C ASP A 57 -0.53 -30.99 -40.18
N ASP A 58 -1.30 -31.10 -39.12
CA ASP A 58 -2.75 -30.98 -39.12
C ASP A 58 -3.20 -29.80 -38.23
N PRO A 59 -4.46 -29.34 -38.31
CA PRO A 59 -4.93 -28.18 -37.56
C PRO A 59 -4.81 -28.30 -36.02
N GLU A 60 -4.74 -29.52 -35.53
CA GLU A 60 -4.64 -29.81 -34.09
C GLU A 60 -3.21 -30.14 -33.65
N TYR A 61 -2.25 -30.26 -34.59
CA TYR A 61 -0.89 -30.69 -34.30
C TYR A 61 -0.87 -32.00 -33.52
N SER A 62 -1.64 -33.00 -34.02
CA SER A 62 -1.80 -34.30 -33.37
C SER A 62 -0.47 -35.00 -33.15
N PHE A 63 -0.32 -35.62 -31.98
CA PHE A 63 0.91 -36.31 -31.61
C PHE A 63 1.11 -37.61 -32.40
N LYS A 64 2.24 -37.73 -33.03
CA LYS A 64 2.73 -38.96 -33.62
C LYS A 64 3.67 -39.73 -32.69
N TYR A 65 4.44 -39.00 -31.90
CA TYR A 65 5.36 -39.54 -30.92
C TYR A 65 5.53 -38.59 -29.75
N VAL A 66 5.66 -39.15 -28.56
CA VAL A 66 5.94 -38.43 -27.31
C VAL A 66 6.96 -39.26 -26.52
N SER A 67 8.04 -38.63 -26.08
CA SER A 67 9.08 -39.32 -25.28
C SER A 67 8.60 -39.48 -23.81
N GLU A 68 9.18 -40.49 -23.13
CA GLU A 68 8.95 -40.68 -21.69
C GLU A 68 9.38 -39.46 -20.87
N GLN A 69 10.47 -38.80 -21.26
CA GLN A 69 10.97 -37.62 -20.58
C GLN A 69 9.97 -36.48 -20.64
N PHE A 70 9.26 -36.27 -21.76
CA PHE A 70 8.23 -35.26 -21.87
C PHE A 70 7.02 -35.59 -20.98
N ALA A 71 6.58 -36.86 -20.98
CA ALA A 71 5.50 -37.29 -20.09
C ALA A 71 5.87 -37.09 -18.62
N ASN A 72 7.06 -37.53 -18.22
CA ASN A 72 7.55 -37.40 -16.84
C ASN A 72 7.73 -35.96 -16.41
N MET A 73 8.17 -35.06 -17.29
CA MET A 73 8.31 -33.62 -17.04
C MET A 73 6.96 -32.98 -16.61
N LEU A 74 5.86 -33.48 -17.16
CA LEU A 74 4.50 -33.03 -16.86
C LEU A 74 3.81 -33.84 -15.76
N GLY A 75 4.53 -34.80 -15.15
CA GLY A 75 4.01 -35.64 -14.06
C GLY A 75 3.21 -36.86 -14.48
N TYR A 76 3.20 -37.23 -15.78
CA TYR A 76 2.56 -38.43 -16.27
C TYR A 76 3.55 -39.62 -16.23
N ALA A 77 3.07 -40.80 -15.83
CA ALA A 77 3.92 -41.98 -15.69
C ALA A 77 4.34 -42.58 -17.03
N THR A 78 3.54 -42.41 -18.07
CA THR A 78 3.79 -42.94 -19.40
C THR A 78 3.35 -41.97 -20.49
N PRO A 79 3.95 -42.06 -21.70
CA PRO A 79 3.49 -41.33 -22.88
C PRO A 79 2.00 -41.57 -23.20
N LYS A 80 1.52 -42.81 -23.01
CA LYS A 80 0.13 -43.17 -23.25
C LYS A 80 -0.82 -42.40 -22.34
N GLU A 81 -0.48 -42.28 -21.07
CA GLU A 81 -1.28 -41.50 -20.10
C GLU A 81 -1.35 -40.01 -20.49
N LEU A 82 -0.23 -39.45 -20.96
CA LEU A 82 -0.19 -38.08 -21.47
C LEU A 82 -1.09 -37.91 -22.72
N LEU A 83 -1.01 -38.86 -23.68
CA LEU A 83 -1.82 -38.84 -24.90
C LEU A 83 -3.31 -38.90 -24.58
N ASP A 84 -3.71 -39.76 -23.66
CA ASP A 84 -5.11 -39.92 -23.23
C ASP A 84 -5.62 -38.60 -22.55
N ALA A 85 -4.78 -37.96 -21.70
CA ALA A 85 -5.13 -36.73 -20.99
C ALA A 85 -5.14 -35.47 -21.89
N SER A 86 -4.38 -35.48 -22.99
CA SER A 86 -4.23 -34.36 -23.92
C SER A 86 -5.26 -34.37 -25.08
N GLY A 87 -6.02 -35.45 -25.23
CA GLY A 87 -6.81 -35.67 -26.43
C GLY A 87 -5.93 -35.91 -27.67
N GLY A 88 -4.66 -36.33 -27.48
CA GLY A 88 -3.74 -36.68 -28.55
C GLY A 88 -3.05 -35.48 -29.23
N ASN A 89 -3.12 -34.26 -28.64
CA ASN A 89 -2.50 -33.07 -29.22
C ASN A 89 -1.97 -32.12 -28.17
N ILE A 90 -1.13 -31.14 -28.59
CA ILE A 90 -0.50 -30.18 -27.67
C ILE A 90 -1.50 -29.10 -27.20
N ILE A 91 -2.48 -28.76 -28.03
CA ILE A 91 -3.47 -27.72 -27.75
C ILE A 91 -4.30 -28.09 -26.53
N GLY A 92 -4.64 -29.39 -26.38
CA GLY A 92 -5.37 -29.91 -25.21
C GLY A 92 -4.65 -29.77 -23.86
N LEU A 93 -3.33 -29.54 -23.90
CA LEU A 93 -2.49 -29.31 -22.71
C LEU A 93 -2.12 -27.84 -22.50
N ALA A 94 -2.11 -27.02 -23.55
CA ALA A 94 -1.72 -25.62 -23.48
C ALA A 94 -2.73 -24.79 -22.65
N HIS A 95 -2.25 -23.75 -21.97
CA HIS A 95 -3.13 -22.82 -21.30
C HIS A 95 -4.00 -22.06 -22.32
N PRO A 96 -5.32 -21.90 -22.10
CA PRO A 96 -6.22 -21.26 -23.06
C PRO A 96 -5.73 -19.89 -23.56
N ASP A 97 -5.22 -19.04 -22.66
CA ASP A 97 -4.73 -17.70 -23.04
C ASP A 97 -3.47 -17.73 -23.93
N ASP A 98 -2.70 -18.84 -23.89
CA ASP A 98 -1.43 -18.96 -24.60
C ASP A 98 -1.60 -19.65 -25.98
N VAL A 99 -2.72 -20.33 -26.23
CA VAL A 99 -2.95 -21.10 -27.46
C VAL A 99 -2.90 -20.19 -28.69
N GLU A 100 -3.65 -19.10 -28.69
CA GLU A 100 -3.74 -18.20 -29.85
C GLU A 100 -2.41 -17.48 -30.08
N VAL A 101 -1.79 -16.97 -29.01
CA VAL A 101 -0.53 -16.20 -29.05
C VAL A 101 0.63 -17.11 -29.43
N GLY A 102 0.74 -18.29 -28.82
CA GLY A 102 1.82 -19.25 -29.09
C GLY A 102 1.75 -19.84 -30.49
N LEU A 103 0.55 -20.14 -30.97
CA LEU A 103 0.34 -20.62 -32.35
C LEU A 103 0.69 -19.53 -33.39
N ALA A 104 0.23 -18.30 -33.16
CA ALA A 104 0.54 -17.16 -34.03
C ALA A 104 2.04 -16.89 -34.10
N ASP A 105 2.75 -16.95 -32.97
CA ASP A 105 4.20 -16.76 -32.91
C ASP A 105 4.95 -17.88 -33.66
N ALA A 106 4.60 -19.13 -33.43
CA ALA A 106 5.21 -20.26 -34.14
C ALA A 106 4.98 -20.20 -35.67
N LEU A 107 3.75 -19.90 -36.11
CA LEU A 107 3.41 -19.73 -37.52
C LEU A 107 4.17 -18.56 -38.16
N ASN A 108 4.29 -17.44 -37.48
CA ASN A 108 5.07 -16.30 -37.96
C ASN A 108 6.55 -16.65 -38.15
N GLN A 109 7.13 -17.37 -37.20
CA GLN A 109 8.54 -17.83 -37.34
C GLN A 109 8.71 -18.81 -38.51
N TYR A 110 7.75 -19.70 -38.76
CA TYR A 110 7.77 -20.63 -39.91
C TYR A 110 7.66 -19.95 -41.27
N THR A 111 7.18 -18.71 -41.36
CA THR A 111 7.21 -17.96 -42.63
C THR A 111 8.63 -17.56 -43.06
N HIS A 112 9.57 -17.52 -42.10
CA HIS A 112 10.94 -17.04 -42.33
C HIS A 112 12.02 -18.13 -42.11
N SER A 113 11.66 -19.26 -41.49
CA SER A 113 12.58 -20.33 -41.11
C SER A 113 11.85 -21.67 -41.01
N ASP A 114 12.56 -22.78 -41.21
CA ASP A 114 12.05 -24.14 -40.91
C ASP A 114 12.06 -24.45 -39.42
N HIS A 115 12.44 -23.48 -38.56
CA HIS A 115 12.57 -23.64 -37.12
C HIS A 115 11.76 -22.56 -36.42
N TYR A 116 11.25 -22.90 -35.21
CA TYR A 116 10.66 -21.92 -34.28
C TYR A 116 11.07 -22.20 -32.83
N ALA A 117 10.94 -21.19 -31.98
CA ALA A 117 11.06 -21.35 -30.56
C ALA A 117 10.02 -20.44 -29.87
N THR A 118 9.12 -21.01 -29.09
CA THR A 118 8.10 -20.27 -28.33
C THR A 118 7.99 -20.79 -26.91
N ILE A 119 7.58 -19.94 -25.97
CA ILE A 119 7.39 -20.32 -24.57
C ILE A 119 5.91 -20.14 -24.24
N TYR A 120 5.30 -21.19 -23.72
CA TYR A 120 3.91 -21.18 -23.29
C TYR A 120 3.69 -22.10 -22.10
N ARG A 121 2.53 -21.94 -21.43
CA ARG A 121 2.18 -22.75 -20.27
C ARG A 121 1.51 -24.05 -20.68
N ILE A 122 2.00 -25.16 -20.13
CA ILE A 122 1.42 -26.50 -20.32
C ILE A 122 0.88 -27.02 -18.98
N ARG A 123 -0.30 -27.61 -19.02
CA ARG A 123 -0.95 -28.22 -17.88
C ARG A 123 -0.29 -29.54 -17.50
N CYS A 124 0.11 -29.65 -16.22
CA CYS A 124 0.60 -30.87 -15.61
C CYS A 124 -0.54 -31.79 -15.17
N LYS A 125 -0.21 -33.04 -14.84
CA LYS A 125 -1.16 -34.04 -14.34
C LYS A 125 -1.89 -33.61 -13.06
N ASP A 126 -1.23 -32.86 -12.17
CA ASP A 126 -1.79 -32.33 -10.93
C ASP A 126 -2.67 -31.09 -11.13
N GLY A 127 -2.86 -30.65 -12.37
CA GLY A 127 -3.64 -29.46 -12.71
C GLY A 127 -2.86 -28.15 -12.66
N THR A 128 -1.61 -28.15 -12.22
CA THR A 128 -0.73 -26.98 -12.27
C THR A 128 -0.24 -26.71 -13.68
N TYR A 129 0.31 -25.51 -13.91
CA TYR A 129 0.90 -25.15 -15.20
C TYR A 129 2.40 -24.92 -15.06
N LYS A 130 3.16 -25.41 -16.07
CA LYS A 130 4.58 -25.16 -16.24
C LYS A 130 4.88 -24.37 -17.51
N TYR A 131 5.87 -23.48 -17.45
CA TYR A 131 6.41 -22.83 -18.64
C TYR A 131 7.35 -23.77 -19.38
N ILE A 132 7.00 -24.07 -20.62
CA ILE A 132 7.77 -24.93 -21.50
C ILE A 132 8.22 -24.13 -22.72
N GLU A 133 9.51 -24.17 -23.03
CA GLU A 133 10.04 -23.71 -24.30
C GLU A 133 9.93 -24.85 -25.33
N ASP A 134 9.11 -24.63 -26.35
CA ASP A 134 8.91 -25.55 -27.48
C ASP A 134 9.76 -25.08 -28.65
N ARG A 135 10.83 -25.84 -28.95
CA ARG A 135 11.69 -25.61 -30.12
C ARG A 135 11.34 -26.62 -31.17
N GLY A 136 10.69 -26.18 -32.23
CA GLY A 136 10.21 -27.01 -33.32
C GLY A 136 11.00 -26.83 -34.60
N GLN A 137 11.09 -27.96 -35.37
CA GLN A 137 11.61 -27.97 -36.71
C GLN A 137 10.61 -28.67 -37.63
N LYS A 138 10.36 -28.08 -38.79
CA LYS A 138 9.57 -28.63 -39.85
C LYS A 138 10.40 -29.62 -40.67
N VAL A 139 9.94 -30.86 -40.79
CA VAL A 139 10.63 -31.95 -41.52
C VAL A 139 9.72 -32.43 -42.64
N ILE A 140 10.20 -32.35 -43.88
CA ILE A 140 9.50 -32.85 -45.06
C ILE A 140 10.06 -34.22 -45.40
N LYS A 141 9.24 -35.25 -45.38
CA LYS A 141 9.64 -36.64 -45.71
C LYS A 141 9.67 -36.89 -47.22
N GLU A 142 10.31 -37.97 -47.62
CA GLU A 142 10.42 -38.39 -49.04
C GLU A 142 9.06 -38.59 -49.73
N ASN A 143 8.04 -38.95 -48.97
CA ASN A 143 6.66 -39.09 -49.44
C ASN A 143 5.87 -37.78 -49.50
N GLY A 144 6.49 -36.63 -49.18
CA GLY A 144 5.88 -35.30 -49.17
C GLY A 144 5.08 -34.98 -47.91
N THR A 145 4.99 -35.87 -46.92
CA THR A 145 4.33 -35.56 -45.64
C THR A 145 5.23 -34.67 -44.79
N ILE A 146 4.58 -33.73 -44.08
CA ILE A 146 5.24 -32.79 -43.16
C ILE A 146 5.04 -33.26 -41.72
N GLU A 147 6.11 -33.24 -40.96
CA GLU A 147 6.09 -33.50 -39.52
C GLU A 147 6.78 -32.34 -38.79
N HIS A 148 6.33 -32.06 -37.56
CA HIS A 148 6.96 -31.11 -36.65
C HIS A 148 7.73 -31.87 -35.56
N TRP A 149 9.03 -31.75 -35.56
CA TRP A 149 9.89 -32.36 -34.56
C TRP A 149 10.27 -31.32 -33.52
N ASN A 150 9.93 -31.58 -32.26
CA ASN A 150 10.00 -30.59 -31.21
C ASN A 150 10.82 -31.08 -30.01
N LEU A 151 11.66 -30.17 -29.49
CA LEU A 151 12.33 -30.31 -28.20
C LEU A 151 11.59 -29.44 -27.16
N MET A 152 11.14 -30.10 -26.10
CA MET A 152 10.37 -29.49 -25.02
C MET A 152 11.27 -29.28 -23.80
N LEU A 153 11.54 -28.01 -23.43
CA LEU A 153 12.46 -27.67 -22.34
C LEU A 153 11.68 -27.01 -21.18
N ASP A 154 11.85 -27.52 -19.96
CA ASP A 154 11.27 -26.92 -18.76
C ASP A 154 11.95 -25.58 -18.46
N LYS A 155 11.19 -24.49 -18.50
CA LYS A 155 11.62 -23.12 -18.19
C LYS A 155 10.95 -22.56 -16.95
N ASN A 156 10.27 -23.39 -16.20
CA ASN A 156 9.44 -22.94 -15.08
C ASN A 156 10.24 -22.12 -14.05
N ASP A 157 11.37 -22.64 -13.57
CA ASP A 157 12.22 -21.93 -12.61
C ASP A 157 12.80 -20.63 -13.18
N PHE A 158 13.17 -20.63 -14.45
CA PHE A 158 13.70 -19.43 -15.12
C PHE A 158 12.64 -18.35 -15.23
N MET A 159 11.42 -18.70 -15.67
CA MET A 159 10.32 -17.75 -15.83
C MET A 159 9.85 -17.20 -14.50
N HIS A 160 9.70 -18.03 -13.46
CA HIS A 160 9.35 -17.55 -12.12
C HIS A 160 10.41 -16.59 -11.56
N LYS A 161 11.69 -16.88 -11.71
CA LYS A 161 12.77 -15.97 -11.31
C LYS A 161 12.77 -14.67 -12.12
N SER A 162 12.52 -14.76 -13.42
CA SER A 162 12.46 -13.58 -14.30
C SER A 162 11.31 -12.66 -13.93
N ILE A 163 10.11 -13.22 -13.71
CA ILE A 163 8.91 -12.47 -13.28
C ILE A 163 9.14 -11.84 -11.90
N ALA A 164 9.71 -12.58 -10.95
CA ALA A 164 10.03 -12.07 -9.63
C ALA A 164 11.04 -10.92 -9.68
N LEU A 165 12.11 -11.07 -10.49
CA LEU A 165 13.13 -10.03 -10.67
C LEU A 165 12.56 -8.77 -11.35
N GLU A 166 11.68 -8.95 -12.32
CA GLU A 166 11.02 -7.82 -12.99
C GLU A 166 10.08 -7.08 -12.04
N SER A 167 9.32 -7.81 -11.23
CA SER A 167 8.48 -7.24 -10.16
C SER A 167 9.32 -6.47 -9.14
N GLU A 168 10.45 -7.05 -8.68
CA GLU A 168 11.36 -6.38 -7.75
C GLU A 168 11.99 -5.12 -8.36
N LYS A 169 12.42 -5.17 -9.63
CA LYS A 169 12.94 -4.00 -10.34
C LYS A 169 11.88 -2.90 -10.47
N LYS A 170 10.63 -3.26 -10.78
CA LYS A 170 9.51 -2.33 -10.83
C LYS A 170 9.26 -1.67 -9.48
N ALA A 171 9.24 -2.46 -8.41
CA ALA A 171 9.07 -1.98 -7.04
C ALA A 171 10.23 -1.04 -6.63
N ASN A 172 11.48 -1.41 -6.89
CA ASN A 172 12.65 -0.59 -6.59
C ASN A 172 12.70 0.72 -7.39
N LYS A 173 12.31 0.68 -8.66
CA LYS A 173 12.19 1.89 -9.49
C LYS A 173 11.12 2.82 -8.93
N SER A 174 9.95 2.29 -8.60
CA SER A 174 8.84 3.05 -7.98
C SER A 174 9.29 3.72 -6.68
N LYS A 175 10.03 2.99 -5.82
CA LYS A 175 10.59 3.51 -4.57
C LYS A 175 11.63 4.61 -4.79
N SER A 176 12.48 4.48 -5.81
CA SER A 176 13.48 5.49 -6.16
C SER A 176 12.85 6.77 -6.71
N ASP A 177 11.88 6.63 -7.62
CA ASP A 177 11.13 7.74 -8.19
C ASP A 177 10.34 8.48 -7.09
N PHE A 178 9.81 7.74 -6.11
CA PHE A 178 9.18 8.27 -4.90
C PHE A 178 10.11 9.18 -4.09
N LEU A 179 11.27 8.68 -3.68
CA LEU A 179 12.23 9.45 -2.88
C LEU A 179 12.69 10.73 -3.61
N SER A 180 12.83 10.66 -4.93
CA SER A 180 13.20 11.81 -5.76
C SER A 180 12.10 12.88 -5.77
N ARG A 181 10.84 12.48 -6.00
CA ARG A 181 9.67 13.40 -5.98
C ARG A 181 9.48 14.01 -4.59
N MET A 182 9.56 13.22 -3.53
CA MET A 182 9.49 13.70 -2.16
C MET A 182 10.53 14.78 -1.85
N SER A 183 11.80 14.53 -2.22
CA SER A 183 12.86 15.52 -2.04
C SER A 183 12.56 16.83 -2.76
N HIS A 184 12.02 16.75 -3.96
CA HIS A 184 11.62 17.94 -4.73
C HIS A 184 10.49 18.71 -4.05
N ASP A 185 9.42 17.99 -3.65
CA ASP A 185 8.19 18.59 -3.11
C ASP A 185 8.39 19.15 -1.69
N MET A 186 9.31 18.59 -0.92
CA MET A 186 9.76 19.17 0.36
C MET A 186 10.66 20.40 0.15
N ARG A 187 11.53 20.39 -0.87
CA ARG A 187 12.46 21.47 -1.12
C ARG A 187 11.74 22.75 -1.59
N THR A 188 10.67 22.62 -2.35
CA THR A 188 9.93 23.75 -2.91
C THR A 188 9.35 24.69 -1.82
N PRO A 189 8.53 24.20 -0.87
CA PRO A 189 8.02 25.05 0.22
C PRO A 189 9.14 25.54 1.14
N LEU A 190 10.15 24.72 1.42
CA LEU A 190 11.29 25.12 2.25
C LEU A 190 12.06 26.29 1.63
N ASN A 191 12.36 26.22 0.31
CA ASN A 191 13.00 27.32 -0.40
C ASN A 191 12.11 28.57 -0.45
N GLY A 192 10.78 28.37 -0.52
CA GLY A 192 9.79 29.44 -0.42
C GLY A 192 9.88 30.18 0.92
N ILE A 193 9.90 29.42 2.04
CA ILE A 193 10.04 29.97 3.39
C ILE A 193 11.36 30.76 3.51
N ILE A 194 12.49 30.16 3.10
CA ILE A 194 13.81 30.82 3.16
C ILE A 194 13.84 32.09 2.29
N GLY A 195 13.22 32.05 1.10
CA GLY A 195 13.13 33.21 0.21
C GLY A 195 12.29 34.35 0.81
N LEU A 196 11.11 34.03 1.36
CA LEU A 196 10.23 35.01 2.00
C LEU A 196 10.84 35.61 3.26
N LEU A 197 11.61 34.81 4.04
CA LEU A 197 12.35 35.30 5.20
C LEU A 197 13.38 36.36 4.81
N LYS A 198 14.18 36.10 3.76
CA LYS A 198 15.15 37.06 3.22
C LYS A 198 14.51 38.35 2.70
N ILE A 199 13.30 38.23 2.12
CA ILE A 199 12.54 39.42 1.65
C ILE A 199 12.04 40.21 2.86
N ALA A 200 11.49 39.53 3.89
CA ALA A 200 11.05 40.20 5.11
C ALA A 200 12.20 40.89 5.85
N GLU A 201 13.37 40.26 5.94
CA GLU A 201 14.59 40.83 6.52
C GLU A 201 15.06 42.11 5.76
N LYS A 202 15.06 42.03 4.42
CA LYS A 202 15.48 43.16 3.58
C LYS A 202 14.53 44.37 3.62
N HIS A 203 13.25 44.13 3.85
CA HIS A 203 12.17 45.12 3.86
C HIS A 203 11.52 45.24 5.25
N PHE A 204 12.32 45.14 6.31
CA PHE A 204 11.83 45.12 7.71
C PHE A 204 11.00 46.34 8.09
N ASP A 205 11.27 47.50 7.49
CA ASP A 205 10.51 48.75 7.72
C ASP A 205 9.11 48.76 7.09
N ASP A 206 8.85 47.87 6.12
CA ASP A 206 7.54 47.71 5.49
C ASP A 206 6.72 46.63 6.25
N ARG A 207 6.02 47.08 7.30
CA ARG A 207 5.26 46.20 8.18
C ARG A 207 4.19 45.39 7.45
N GLU A 208 3.57 45.95 6.44
CA GLU A 208 2.50 45.27 5.70
C GLU A 208 3.07 44.12 4.86
N LEU A 209 4.17 44.37 4.15
CA LEU A 209 4.91 43.38 3.38
C LEU A 209 5.47 42.25 4.27
N VAL A 210 6.01 42.61 5.44
CA VAL A 210 6.54 41.63 6.41
C VAL A 210 5.43 40.72 6.93
N LEU A 211 4.29 41.27 7.32
CA LEU A 211 3.14 40.48 7.78
C LEU A 211 2.57 39.58 6.68
N GLU A 212 2.52 40.06 5.43
CA GLU A 212 2.09 39.24 4.30
C GLU A 212 3.07 38.09 4.05
N ASN A 213 4.38 38.35 4.13
CA ASN A 213 5.41 37.31 3.97
C ASN A 213 5.32 36.27 5.09
N PHE A 214 5.09 36.66 6.34
CA PHE A 214 4.89 35.72 7.45
C PHE A 214 3.65 34.82 7.23
N ARG A 215 2.54 35.36 6.75
CA ARG A 215 1.37 34.55 6.40
C ARG A 215 1.69 33.53 5.29
N LYS A 216 2.44 33.94 4.25
CA LYS A 216 2.88 33.03 3.18
C LYS A 216 3.82 31.96 3.69
N MET A 217 4.76 32.30 4.58
CA MET A 217 5.67 31.35 5.23
C MET A 217 4.90 30.33 6.07
N GLN A 218 3.91 30.78 6.84
CA GLN A 218 3.05 29.90 7.65
C GLN A 218 2.33 28.88 6.75
N VAL A 219 1.70 29.34 5.66
CA VAL A 219 1.03 28.43 4.69
C VAL A 219 2.02 27.40 4.10
N ALA A 220 3.24 27.83 3.79
CA ALA A 220 4.26 26.93 3.25
C ALA A 220 4.78 25.93 4.30
N ALA A 221 4.91 26.34 5.56
CA ALA A 221 5.30 25.48 6.67
C ALA A 221 4.23 24.44 7.00
N ASP A 222 2.95 24.85 7.06
CA ASP A 222 1.81 23.96 7.30
C ASP A 222 1.71 22.91 6.17
N TYR A 223 1.93 23.33 4.93
CA TYR A 223 1.99 22.42 3.79
C TYR A 223 3.12 21.40 3.93
N LEU A 224 4.34 21.84 4.29
CA LEU A 224 5.49 20.95 4.49
C LEU A 224 5.23 19.94 5.61
N LEU A 225 4.64 20.38 6.72
CA LEU A 225 4.27 19.50 7.83
C LEU A 225 3.23 18.45 7.41
N SER A 226 2.22 18.86 6.62
CA SER A 226 1.25 17.92 6.05
C SER A 226 1.91 16.87 5.18
N LEU A 227 2.88 17.27 4.33
CA LEU A 227 3.63 16.36 3.47
C LEU A 227 4.40 15.31 4.31
N ILE A 228 5.10 15.75 5.33
CA ILE A 228 5.89 14.86 6.22
C ILE A 228 4.95 13.86 6.90
N ASN A 229 3.81 14.32 7.40
CA ASN A 229 2.83 13.46 8.06
C ASN A 229 2.21 12.41 7.10
N ASP A 230 1.89 12.80 5.87
CA ASP A 230 1.36 11.89 4.85
C ASP A 230 2.37 10.79 4.51
N ILE A 231 3.66 11.14 4.40
CA ILE A 231 4.75 10.20 4.15
C ILE A 231 4.93 9.21 5.30
N LEU A 232 5.01 9.71 6.53
CA LEU A 232 5.15 8.87 7.72
C LEU A 232 3.96 7.92 7.87
N GLN A 233 2.78 8.37 7.51
CA GLN A 233 1.57 7.56 7.56
C GLN A 233 1.55 6.51 6.45
N MET A 234 1.97 6.84 5.23
CA MET A 234 2.09 5.88 4.14
C MET A 234 3.07 4.77 4.49
N SER A 235 4.25 5.11 5.04
CA SER A 235 5.21 4.12 5.52
C SER A 235 4.60 3.17 6.55
N LYS A 236 3.81 3.66 7.51
CA LYS A 236 3.13 2.82 8.50
C LYS A 236 2.06 1.92 7.89
N ILE A 237 1.37 2.39 6.85
CA ILE A 237 0.37 1.59 6.12
C ILE A 237 1.06 0.44 5.37
N GLU A 238 2.17 0.72 4.67
CA GLU A 238 2.96 -0.29 3.95
C GLU A 238 3.55 -1.35 4.89
N ASP A 239 4.08 -0.93 6.04
CA ASP A 239 4.61 -1.84 7.07
C ASP A 239 3.51 -2.61 7.81
N GLY A 240 2.25 -2.35 7.54
CA GLY A 240 1.11 -2.96 8.21
C GLY A 240 0.87 -2.49 9.65
N ASN A 241 1.63 -1.53 10.14
CA ASN A 241 1.71 -1.08 11.53
C ASN A 241 0.89 0.20 11.81
N VAL A 242 -0.31 0.33 11.24
CA VAL A 242 -1.21 1.44 11.60
C VAL A 242 -1.92 1.11 12.90
N PRO A 243 -1.64 1.82 14.01
CA PRO A 243 -2.33 1.60 15.29
C PRO A 243 -3.72 2.23 15.22
N LEU A 244 -4.74 1.45 14.90
CA LEU A 244 -6.12 1.90 15.00
C LEU A 244 -6.54 1.93 16.48
N THR A 245 -6.89 3.12 16.99
CA THR A 245 -7.47 3.24 18.33
C THR A 245 -8.89 2.70 18.33
N GLN A 246 -9.31 2.12 19.46
CA GLN A 246 -10.67 1.64 19.69
C GLN A 246 -11.30 2.53 20.76
N GLU A 247 -11.64 3.74 20.38
CA GLU A 247 -12.26 4.73 21.24
C GLU A 247 -13.77 4.77 21.02
N ILE A 248 -14.54 5.15 22.05
CA ILE A 248 -15.97 5.43 21.86
C ILE A 248 -16.09 6.76 21.12
N ILE A 249 -16.69 6.69 19.95
CA ILE A 249 -16.92 7.84 19.07
C ILE A 249 -18.39 8.19 19.12
N ASN A 250 -18.71 9.45 19.42
CA ASN A 250 -19.99 10.02 19.06
C ASN A 250 -19.92 10.45 17.60
N PHE A 251 -20.65 9.75 16.74
CA PHE A 251 -20.58 9.96 15.30
C PHE A 251 -21.11 11.34 14.88
N GLU A 252 -22.09 11.86 15.61
CA GLU A 252 -22.65 13.19 15.35
C GLU A 252 -21.61 14.29 15.63
N GLU A 253 -20.90 14.21 16.77
CA GLU A 253 -19.82 15.15 17.12
C GLU A 253 -18.66 15.07 16.10
N LEU A 254 -18.23 13.85 15.74
CA LEU A 254 -17.19 13.67 14.75
C LEU A 254 -17.57 14.26 13.39
N SER A 255 -18.82 14.06 12.97
CA SER A 255 -19.34 14.62 11.72
C SER A 255 -19.35 16.14 11.76
N GLN A 256 -19.81 16.74 12.88
CA GLN A 256 -19.84 18.18 13.05
C GLN A 256 -18.44 18.81 13.01
N ASP A 257 -17.45 18.17 13.65
CA ASP A 257 -16.04 18.61 13.61
C ASP A 257 -15.50 18.64 12.16
N VAL A 258 -15.76 17.56 11.41
CA VAL A 258 -15.33 17.48 10.00
C VAL A 258 -16.05 18.52 9.15
N LEU A 259 -17.37 18.63 9.30
CA LEU A 259 -18.20 19.58 8.55
C LEU A 259 -17.75 21.02 8.76
N THR A 260 -17.46 21.42 9.99
CA THR A 260 -17.00 22.78 10.32
C THR A 260 -15.75 23.15 9.51
N ILE A 261 -14.79 22.21 9.39
CA ILE A 261 -13.54 22.44 8.64
C ILE A 261 -13.79 22.53 7.14
N ILE A 262 -14.60 21.61 6.59
CA ILE A 262 -14.77 21.51 5.13
C ILE A 262 -15.75 22.54 4.58
N GLU A 263 -16.79 22.92 5.31
CA GLU A 263 -17.77 23.95 4.90
C GLU A 263 -17.11 25.31 4.68
N GLN A 264 -16.20 25.70 5.59
CA GLN A 264 -15.46 26.94 5.41
C GLN A 264 -14.62 26.92 4.13
N ARG A 265 -13.87 25.81 3.88
CA ARG A 265 -13.07 25.65 2.68
C ARG A 265 -13.91 25.62 1.40
N ALA A 266 -15.09 24.99 1.44
CA ALA A 266 -16.02 24.95 0.33
C ALA A 266 -16.60 26.35 0.03
N LYS A 267 -16.98 27.09 1.07
CA LYS A 267 -17.50 28.47 0.98
C LYS A 267 -16.47 29.41 0.37
N ASP A 268 -15.20 29.32 0.79
CA ASP A 268 -14.11 30.14 0.25
C ASP A 268 -13.89 29.93 -1.25
N ARG A 269 -14.31 28.77 -1.78
CA ARG A 269 -14.28 28.42 -3.20
C ARG A 269 -15.62 28.54 -3.91
N GLY A 270 -16.67 29.01 -3.23
CA GLY A 270 -18.01 29.17 -3.80
C GLY A 270 -18.68 27.83 -4.13
N ILE A 271 -18.36 26.75 -3.40
CA ILE A 271 -18.92 25.41 -3.60
C ILE A 271 -20.07 25.19 -2.60
N GLN A 272 -21.20 24.66 -3.07
CA GLN A 272 -22.35 24.35 -2.24
C GLN A 272 -22.24 22.93 -1.68
N MET A 273 -22.42 22.78 -0.36
CA MET A 273 -22.46 21.49 0.30
C MET A 273 -23.89 21.10 0.66
N GLN A 274 -24.25 19.84 0.46
CA GLN A 274 -25.55 19.27 0.79
C GLN A 274 -25.35 17.92 1.49
N PHE A 275 -25.99 17.77 2.66
CA PHE A 275 -25.95 16.53 3.42
C PHE A 275 -27.36 15.94 3.50
N ARG A 276 -27.48 14.64 3.27
CA ARG A 276 -28.73 13.89 3.33
C ARG A 276 -28.48 12.58 4.06
N ALA A 277 -29.33 12.26 5.01
CA ALA A 277 -29.40 10.93 5.59
C ALA A 277 -30.52 10.16 4.89
N LYS A 278 -30.31 8.90 4.52
CA LYS A 278 -31.38 8.04 3.98
C LYS A 278 -32.38 7.64 5.07
N LYS A 279 -31.90 7.49 6.31
CA LYS A 279 -32.73 7.21 7.49
C LYS A 279 -32.80 8.45 8.36
N GLU A 280 -33.98 8.82 8.80
CA GLU A 280 -34.22 10.06 9.56
C GLU A 280 -33.60 10.03 10.96
N ASP A 281 -33.46 8.84 11.57
CA ASP A 281 -32.88 8.64 12.88
C ASP A 281 -31.50 8.02 12.81
N LEU A 282 -30.49 8.63 13.46
CA LEU A 282 -29.18 8.03 13.70
C LEU A 282 -29.30 7.02 14.84
N ARG A 283 -29.69 5.77 14.50
CA ARG A 283 -30.01 4.72 15.47
C ARG A 283 -28.80 4.27 16.29
N TYR A 284 -27.60 4.39 15.75
CA TYR A 284 -26.35 3.93 16.36
C TYR A 284 -25.32 5.07 16.47
N PRO A 285 -25.57 6.09 17.32
CA PRO A 285 -24.69 7.27 17.38
C PRO A 285 -23.32 7.00 18.01
N PHE A 286 -23.19 5.92 18.82
CA PHE A 286 -21.96 5.57 19.51
C PHE A 286 -21.36 4.29 18.92
N ILE A 287 -20.12 4.39 18.47
CA ILE A 287 -19.36 3.30 17.84
C ILE A 287 -17.94 3.23 18.43
N TYR A 288 -17.32 2.06 18.34
CA TYR A 288 -15.88 1.92 18.58
C TYR A 288 -15.11 2.16 17.29
N GLY A 289 -14.10 3.03 17.34
CA GLY A 289 -13.27 3.30 16.17
C GLY A 289 -12.12 4.25 16.50
N SER A 290 -11.44 4.74 15.46
CA SER A 290 -10.35 5.70 15.57
C SER A 290 -10.79 7.06 15.02
N PRO A 291 -11.09 8.07 15.91
CA PRO A 291 -11.61 9.34 15.46
C PRO A 291 -10.62 10.12 14.60
N VAL A 292 -9.32 10.00 14.88
CA VAL A 292 -8.25 10.67 14.11
C VAL A 292 -8.23 10.18 12.66
N HIS A 293 -8.27 8.86 12.47
CA HIS A 293 -8.22 8.27 11.13
C HIS A 293 -9.52 8.48 10.35
N LEU A 294 -10.68 8.45 11.02
CA LEU A 294 -11.95 8.77 10.37
C LEU A 294 -11.98 10.24 9.90
N ARG A 295 -11.55 11.19 10.74
CA ARG A 295 -11.40 12.59 10.30
C ARG A 295 -10.52 12.70 9.07
N GLN A 296 -9.39 12.01 9.06
CA GLN A 296 -8.46 12.06 7.96
C GLN A 296 -9.06 11.50 6.66
N ILE A 297 -9.76 10.38 6.72
CA ILE A 297 -10.47 9.82 5.56
C ILE A 297 -11.39 10.88 4.95
N PHE A 298 -12.25 11.49 5.76
CA PHE A 298 -13.22 12.46 5.26
C PHE A 298 -12.56 13.76 4.79
N ILE A 299 -11.58 14.30 5.53
CA ILE A 299 -10.86 15.52 5.13
C ILE A 299 -10.14 15.32 3.80
N ASN A 300 -9.54 14.16 3.54
CA ASN A 300 -8.87 13.87 2.28
C ASN A 300 -9.87 13.76 1.11
N ILE A 301 -10.99 13.08 1.30
CA ILE A 301 -12.00 12.92 0.25
C ILE A 301 -12.67 14.26 -0.06
N TYR A 302 -13.17 14.96 0.94
CA TYR A 302 -13.78 16.28 0.75
C TYR A 302 -12.79 17.30 0.23
N GLY A 303 -11.53 17.25 0.70
CA GLY A 303 -10.45 18.08 0.19
C GLY A 303 -10.27 17.92 -1.33
N ASN A 304 -10.30 16.69 -1.82
CA ASN A 304 -10.26 16.40 -3.26
C ASN A 304 -11.53 16.88 -3.97
N CYS A 305 -12.71 16.61 -3.42
CA CYS A 305 -13.99 17.08 -3.98
C CYS A 305 -14.05 18.62 -4.08
N ILE A 306 -13.43 19.34 -3.14
CA ILE A 306 -13.33 20.81 -3.17
C ILE A 306 -12.25 21.27 -4.15
N LYS A 307 -11.08 20.63 -4.13
CA LYS A 307 -9.92 20.99 -4.94
C LYS A 307 -10.19 20.88 -6.44
N TYR A 308 -10.85 19.79 -6.84
CA TYR A 308 -11.12 19.45 -8.24
C TYR A 308 -12.55 19.83 -8.70
N ASN A 309 -13.28 20.60 -7.89
CA ASN A 309 -14.60 21.11 -8.27
C ASN A 309 -14.51 22.39 -9.10
N ARG A 310 -15.62 22.75 -9.70
CA ARG A 310 -15.84 24.02 -10.42
C ARG A 310 -16.33 25.09 -9.46
N ILE A 311 -16.04 26.35 -9.76
CA ILE A 311 -16.65 27.49 -9.06
C ILE A 311 -18.17 27.41 -9.24
N GLY A 312 -18.94 27.53 -8.15
CA GLY A 312 -20.40 27.34 -8.16
C GLY A 312 -20.86 25.88 -8.19
N GLY A 313 -19.92 24.92 -8.12
CA GLY A 313 -20.24 23.49 -8.09
C GLY A 313 -20.85 23.04 -6.76
N LYS A 314 -21.13 21.74 -6.67
CA LYS A 314 -21.81 21.13 -5.52
C LYS A 314 -21.05 19.90 -5.04
N ILE A 315 -21.17 19.63 -3.73
CA ILE A 315 -20.80 18.36 -3.11
C ILE A 315 -22.02 17.84 -2.37
N ILE A 316 -22.47 16.64 -2.71
CA ILE A 316 -23.64 16.01 -2.10
C ILE A 316 -23.18 14.76 -1.37
N THR A 317 -23.44 14.70 -0.07
CA THR A 317 -23.16 13.54 0.77
C THR A 317 -24.47 12.87 1.15
N VAL A 318 -24.55 11.58 0.92
CA VAL A 318 -25.64 10.73 1.40
C VAL A 318 -25.07 9.71 2.37
N SER A 319 -25.59 9.67 3.59
CA SER A 319 -25.23 8.67 4.59
C SER A 319 -26.33 7.63 4.78
N ASP A 320 -25.92 6.38 4.99
CA ASP A 320 -26.79 5.26 5.30
C ASP A 320 -26.08 4.31 6.29
N TYR A 321 -26.82 3.39 6.90
CA TYR A 321 -26.26 2.33 7.74
C TYR A 321 -27.07 1.05 7.65
N THR A 322 -26.45 -0.10 7.89
CA THR A 322 -27.15 -1.38 7.96
C THR A 322 -27.72 -1.59 9.36
N GLU A 323 -28.76 -2.43 9.48
CA GLU A 323 -29.16 -2.91 10.81
C GLU A 323 -28.00 -3.70 11.45
N ALA A 324 -27.85 -3.54 12.76
CA ALA A 324 -26.76 -4.19 13.46
C ALA A 324 -26.98 -5.71 13.57
N VAL A 325 -25.95 -6.47 13.22
CA VAL A 325 -25.89 -7.92 13.40
C VAL A 325 -24.69 -8.22 14.29
N ASP A 326 -24.91 -8.99 15.35
CA ASP A 326 -23.87 -9.34 16.35
C ASP A 326 -23.13 -8.12 16.93
N GLY A 327 -23.85 -7.00 17.09
CA GLY A 327 -23.29 -5.76 17.63
C GLY A 327 -22.40 -5.00 16.64
N ILE A 328 -22.44 -5.32 15.35
CA ILE A 328 -21.71 -4.63 14.28
C ILE A 328 -22.72 -4.02 13.31
N THR A 329 -22.53 -2.75 12.97
CA THR A 329 -23.25 -2.04 11.90
C THR A 329 -22.26 -1.57 10.84
N THR A 330 -22.69 -1.50 9.59
CA THR A 330 -21.87 -0.94 8.51
C THR A 330 -22.46 0.42 8.10
N TYR A 331 -21.65 1.46 8.22
CA TYR A 331 -21.97 2.76 7.68
C TYR A 331 -21.55 2.85 6.22
N GLU A 332 -22.41 3.46 5.41
CA GLU A 332 -22.16 3.78 4.01
C GLU A 332 -22.26 5.30 3.79
N TRP A 333 -21.24 5.88 3.16
CA TRP A 333 -21.25 7.26 2.70
C TRP A 333 -21.06 7.29 1.20
N THR A 334 -21.97 7.98 0.52
CA THR A 334 -21.87 8.30 -0.90
C THR A 334 -21.60 9.79 -1.03
N ILE A 335 -20.39 10.16 -1.43
CA ILE A 335 -19.94 11.55 -1.59
C ILE A 335 -19.79 11.83 -3.08
N THR A 336 -20.62 12.72 -3.62
CA THR A 336 -20.66 13.08 -5.04
C THR A 336 -20.30 14.53 -5.23
N ASP A 337 -19.32 14.82 -6.09
CA ASP A 337 -18.99 16.18 -6.53
C ASP A 337 -19.40 16.41 -8.00
N THR A 338 -19.53 17.68 -8.37
CA THR A 338 -19.81 18.12 -9.73
C THR A 338 -18.56 18.71 -10.42
N GLY A 339 -17.39 18.20 -10.06
CA GLY A 339 -16.11 18.68 -10.52
C GLY A 339 -15.73 18.31 -11.95
N ILE A 340 -14.43 18.28 -12.21
CA ILE A 340 -13.92 17.95 -13.54
C ILE A 340 -14.05 16.47 -13.90
N GLY A 341 -14.26 15.60 -12.91
CA GLY A 341 -14.26 14.15 -13.09
C GLY A 341 -12.87 13.61 -13.40
N MET A 342 -12.81 12.31 -13.74
CA MET A 342 -11.59 11.56 -14.01
C MET A 342 -11.75 10.68 -15.25
N SER A 343 -10.66 10.48 -16.02
CA SER A 343 -10.61 9.52 -17.13
C SER A 343 -10.79 8.09 -16.61
N ARG A 344 -11.22 7.18 -17.49
CA ARG A 344 -11.38 5.77 -17.13
C ARG A 344 -10.07 5.12 -16.73
N GLU A 345 -8.99 5.46 -17.40
CA GLU A 345 -7.65 4.97 -17.14
C GLU A 345 -7.16 5.40 -15.74
N TYR A 346 -7.36 6.67 -15.37
CA TYR A 346 -6.94 7.17 -14.07
C TYR A 346 -7.75 6.59 -12.90
N GLN A 347 -9.04 6.27 -13.10
CA GLN A 347 -9.87 5.65 -12.07
C GLN A 347 -9.32 4.31 -11.58
N GLU A 348 -8.60 3.56 -12.42
CA GLU A 348 -7.95 2.29 -12.05
C GLU A 348 -6.76 2.51 -11.11
N HIS A 349 -6.14 3.70 -11.18
CA HIS A 349 -4.91 4.03 -10.48
C HIS A 349 -5.06 5.08 -9.36
N ILE A 350 -6.26 5.66 -9.15
CA ILE A 350 -6.46 6.76 -8.18
C ILE A 350 -6.03 6.41 -6.76
N PHE A 351 -6.08 5.14 -6.38
CA PHE A 351 -5.69 4.65 -5.07
C PHE A 351 -4.24 4.17 -5.01
N GLU A 352 -3.52 4.20 -6.10
CA GLU A 352 -2.08 3.90 -6.09
C GLU A 352 -1.31 5.10 -5.53
N PRO A 353 -0.28 4.84 -4.69
CA PRO A 353 0.56 5.92 -4.19
C PRO A 353 1.16 6.74 -5.35
N PHE A 354 1.15 8.08 -5.21
CA PHE A 354 1.72 9.04 -6.17
C PHE A 354 1.01 9.15 -7.52
N SER A 355 -0.18 8.56 -7.63
CA SER A 355 -0.98 8.66 -8.84
C SER A 355 -1.56 10.07 -9.00
N GLN A 356 -1.38 10.66 -10.18
CA GLN A 356 -1.93 11.96 -10.60
C GLN A 356 -2.35 11.90 -12.06
N GLU A 357 -3.51 12.45 -12.41
CA GLU A 357 -4.05 12.37 -13.76
C GLU A 357 -3.33 13.27 -14.78
N ARG A 358 -2.72 14.39 -14.34
CA ARG A 358 -2.02 15.35 -15.21
C ARG A 358 -0.75 15.85 -14.55
N GLU A 359 0.35 15.74 -15.27
CA GLU A 359 1.66 16.32 -14.93
C GLU A 359 1.80 17.78 -15.39
N ASP A 360 0.74 18.50 -15.69
CA ASP A 360 0.85 19.87 -16.19
C ASP A 360 1.50 20.78 -15.16
N ALA A 361 2.74 21.18 -15.45
CA ALA A 361 3.60 22.05 -14.65
C ALA A 361 3.01 23.46 -14.36
N ARG A 362 1.78 23.72 -14.77
CA ARG A 362 1.09 25.01 -14.62
C ARG A 362 -0.04 24.99 -13.59
N SER A 363 -0.40 23.85 -13.00
CA SER A 363 -1.42 23.85 -11.96
C SER A 363 -0.79 24.21 -10.62
N THR A 364 -1.09 25.38 -10.10
CA THR A 364 -0.72 25.90 -8.76
C THR A 364 -1.29 25.08 -7.59
N GLN A 365 -1.84 23.90 -7.84
CA GLN A 365 -2.56 23.07 -6.88
C GLN A 365 -2.02 21.63 -6.82
N GLN A 366 -0.71 21.48 -6.82
CA GLN A 366 -0.05 20.19 -6.71
C GLN A 366 -0.32 19.54 -5.33
N GLY A 367 -0.74 18.27 -5.34
CA GLY A 367 -0.71 17.36 -4.19
C GLY A 367 0.19 16.19 -4.57
N ILE A 368 0.79 15.51 -3.61
CA ILE A 368 1.75 14.40 -3.84
C ILE A 368 1.08 13.14 -4.42
N GLY A 369 -0.26 13.03 -4.40
CA GLY A 369 -0.97 11.81 -4.80
C GLY A 369 -0.98 10.72 -3.72
N LEU A 370 -0.70 11.05 -2.45
CA LEU A 370 -0.76 10.10 -1.33
C LEU A 370 -2.13 10.04 -0.66
N GLY A 371 -2.90 11.12 -0.68
CA GLY A 371 -4.13 11.22 0.09
C GLY A 371 -5.14 10.10 -0.17
N MET A 372 -5.35 9.69 -1.44
CA MET A 372 -6.31 8.62 -1.76
C MET A 372 -5.75 7.22 -1.45
N ALA A 373 -4.44 7.01 -1.57
CA ALA A 373 -3.79 5.78 -1.15
C ALA A 373 -3.90 5.59 0.38
N ILE A 374 -3.67 6.65 1.15
CA ILE A 374 -3.86 6.69 2.61
C ILE A 374 -5.32 6.38 2.96
N VAL A 375 -6.27 7.00 2.29
CA VAL A 375 -7.71 6.76 2.49
C VAL A 375 -8.04 5.27 2.31
N LYS A 376 -7.61 4.67 1.19
CA LYS A 376 -7.83 3.26 0.90
C LYS A 376 -7.20 2.36 1.96
N GLY A 377 -5.92 2.60 2.29
CA GLY A 377 -5.21 1.81 3.31
C GLY A 377 -5.86 1.88 4.69
N LEU A 378 -6.34 3.05 5.12
CA LEU A 378 -7.05 3.21 6.39
C LEU A 378 -8.41 2.50 6.39
N ILE A 379 -9.19 2.62 5.32
CA ILE A 379 -10.49 1.97 5.18
C ILE A 379 -10.33 0.44 5.18
N GLU A 380 -9.36 -0.10 4.44
CA GLU A 380 -9.06 -1.53 4.41
C GLU A 380 -8.61 -2.05 5.79
N LYS A 381 -7.80 -1.28 6.52
CA LYS A 381 -7.40 -1.62 7.90
C LYS A 381 -8.59 -1.60 8.88
N MET A 382 -9.60 -0.80 8.61
CA MET A 382 -10.87 -0.80 9.37
C MET A 382 -11.84 -1.90 8.92
N GLY A 383 -11.44 -2.78 7.96
CA GLY A 383 -12.29 -3.83 7.42
C GLY A 383 -13.36 -3.33 6.45
N GLY A 384 -13.22 -2.11 5.95
CA GLY A 384 -14.14 -1.46 5.04
C GLY A 384 -13.74 -1.55 3.56
N THR A 385 -14.52 -0.90 2.72
CA THR A 385 -14.29 -0.79 1.27
C THR A 385 -14.51 0.62 0.78
N ILE A 386 -13.80 1.02 -0.27
CA ILE A 386 -14.01 2.26 -1.00
C ILE A 386 -14.11 1.98 -2.50
N GLU A 387 -15.10 2.57 -3.14
CA GLU A 387 -15.32 2.52 -4.59
C GLU A 387 -15.34 3.94 -5.16
N VAL A 388 -14.88 4.12 -6.40
CA VAL A 388 -14.96 5.38 -7.13
C VAL A 388 -15.70 5.18 -8.44
N LYS A 389 -16.60 6.11 -8.77
CA LYS A 389 -17.28 6.19 -10.07
C LYS A 389 -17.13 7.63 -10.54
N SER A 390 -16.52 7.84 -11.69
CA SER A 390 -16.28 9.17 -12.22
C SER A 390 -16.49 9.22 -13.72
N LYS A 391 -16.83 10.41 -14.21
CA LYS A 391 -16.90 10.70 -15.64
C LYS A 391 -16.32 12.08 -15.89
N GLU A 392 -15.37 12.15 -16.80
CA GLU A 392 -14.70 13.38 -17.20
C GLU A 392 -15.73 14.45 -17.64
N GLY A 393 -15.60 15.64 -17.12
CA GLY A 393 -16.52 16.74 -17.34
C GLY A 393 -17.83 16.72 -16.53
N VAL A 394 -18.12 15.65 -15.77
CA VAL A 394 -19.38 15.49 -15.00
C VAL A 394 -19.14 15.59 -13.49
N GLY A 395 -18.09 14.91 -12.99
CA GLY A 395 -17.73 14.85 -11.57
C GLY A 395 -17.43 13.44 -11.10
N SER A 396 -17.24 13.27 -9.77
CA SER A 396 -16.86 11.99 -9.17
C SER A 396 -17.80 11.61 -8.02
N THR A 397 -17.95 10.31 -7.78
CA THR A 397 -18.69 9.74 -6.66
C THR A 397 -17.82 8.73 -5.94
N PHE A 398 -17.61 8.95 -4.65
CA PHE A 398 -16.91 8.04 -3.75
C PHE A 398 -17.93 7.32 -2.88
N ILE A 399 -17.86 6.00 -2.82
CA ILE A 399 -18.73 5.15 -2.00
C ILE A 399 -17.86 4.44 -0.97
N ILE A 400 -18.09 4.74 0.31
CA ILE A 400 -17.28 4.26 1.43
C ILE A 400 -18.17 3.40 2.30
N ARG A 401 -17.70 2.20 2.69
CA ARG A 401 -18.39 1.31 3.62
C ARG A 401 -17.42 0.88 4.70
N ILE A 402 -17.76 1.14 5.96
CA ILE A 402 -16.91 0.76 7.09
C ILE A 402 -17.78 0.07 8.15
N PRO A 403 -17.44 -1.16 8.57
CA PRO A 403 -18.09 -1.83 9.69
C PRO A 403 -17.59 -1.28 11.03
N PHE A 404 -18.50 -1.02 11.96
CA PHE A 404 -18.20 -0.57 13.30
C PHE A 404 -18.88 -1.43 14.35
N LYS A 405 -18.16 -1.72 15.43
CA LYS A 405 -18.74 -2.30 16.62
C LYS A 405 -19.51 -1.20 17.39
N LEU A 406 -20.72 -1.52 17.84
CA LEU A 406 -21.53 -0.61 18.64
C LEU A 406 -20.89 -0.36 20.00
N ALA A 407 -20.94 0.88 20.45
CA ALA A 407 -20.49 1.29 21.78
C ALA A 407 -21.69 1.71 22.65
N PRO A 408 -21.61 1.55 23.97
CA PRO A 408 -22.61 2.11 24.88
C PRO A 408 -22.52 3.65 24.86
N ALA A 409 -23.66 4.31 25.10
CA ALA A 409 -23.65 5.74 25.35
C ALA A 409 -22.76 6.03 26.57
N PRO A 410 -21.79 6.96 26.47
CA PRO A 410 -20.99 7.33 27.63
C PRO A 410 -21.86 8.01 28.65
N ASP A 411 -21.61 7.75 29.93
CA ASP A 411 -22.26 8.50 31.02
C ASP A 411 -21.88 9.99 30.89
N THR A 412 -22.83 10.78 30.45
CA THR A 412 -22.61 12.20 30.11
C THR A 412 -22.35 13.05 31.37
N VAL A 413 -21.09 13.35 31.60
CA VAL A 413 -20.72 14.54 32.36
C VAL A 413 -20.50 15.69 31.36
N LYS A 414 -21.54 16.43 31.02
CA LYS A 414 -21.44 17.72 30.33
C LYS A 414 -20.73 18.69 31.25
N LYS A 415 -19.41 18.88 31.08
CA LYS A 415 -18.77 20.09 31.57
C LYS A 415 -18.98 21.19 30.53
N THR A 416 -19.79 22.18 30.89
CA THR A 416 -19.98 23.47 30.20
C THR A 416 -18.63 24.09 29.85
N ALA A 417 -18.53 24.67 28.66
CA ALA A 417 -17.42 25.52 28.23
C ALA A 417 -17.38 26.80 29.11
N ALA A 418 -16.81 26.66 30.31
CA ALA A 418 -16.35 27.80 31.10
C ALA A 418 -15.12 28.39 30.37
N GLN A 419 -14.98 29.74 30.41
CA GLN A 419 -13.83 30.44 29.86
C GLN A 419 -12.52 29.74 30.27
N MET A 420 -11.79 29.23 29.27
CA MET A 420 -10.52 28.54 29.48
C MET A 420 -9.43 29.59 29.73
N ASP A 421 -9.28 30.00 30.98
CA ASP A 421 -8.29 30.99 31.43
C ASP A 421 -7.14 30.28 32.15
N ILE A 422 -5.90 30.48 31.69
CA ILE A 422 -4.65 29.96 32.27
C ILE A 422 -3.78 31.07 32.86
N SER A 423 -4.33 32.30 32.92
CA SER A 423 -3.59 33.43 33.47
C SER A 423 -3.23 33.21 34.94
N GLY A 424 -1.99 33.51 35.28
CA GLY A 424 -1.46 33.35 36.64
C GLY A 424 -1.00 31.94 37.01
N LEU A 425 -1.22 30.92 36.18
CA LEU A 425 -0.69 29.57 36.44
C LEU A 425 0.83 29.57 36.34
N ASN A 426 1.50 28.91 37.28
CA ASN A 426 2.95 28.70 37.29
C ASN A 426 3.27 27.34 36.69
N LEU A 427 3.82 27.32 35.48
CA LEU A 427 4.06 26.11 34.73
C LEU A 427 5.55 25.81 34.64
N LEU A 428 5.93 24.55 34.84
CA LEU A 428 7.27 24.06 34.54
C LEU A 428 7.28 23.45 33.13
N LEU A 429 7.91 24.13 32.18
CA LEU A 429 8.07 23.68 30.80
C LEU A 429 9.41 22.95 30.66
N VAL A 430 9.38 21.70 30.22
CA VAL A 430 10.56 20.86 30.05
C VAL A 430 10.71 20.51 28.59
N GLU A 431 11.71 21.09 27.90
CA GLU A 431 11.93 20.98 26.46
C GLU A 431 13.42 21.19 26.15
N ASP A 432 14.04 20.25 25.47
CA ASP A 432 15.48 20.28 25.14
C ASP A 432 15.79 21.14 23.91
N ASN A 433 14.83 21.25 22.98
CA ASN A 433 14.98 22.08 21.80
C ASN A 433 14.70 23.55 22.12
N GLU A 434 15.73 24.40 21.92
CA GLU A 434 15.68 25.82 22.27
C GLU A 434 14.55 26.58 21.55
N LEU A 435 14.36 26.31 20.23
CA LEU A 435 13.32 26.93 19.43
C LEU A 435 11.90 26.52 19.89
N ASN A 436 11.71 25.23 20.18
CA ASN A 436 10.41 24.74 20.67
C ASN A 436 10.07 25.31 22.03
N ALA A 437 11.08 25.43 22.92
CA ALA A 437 10.90 26.02 24.23
C ALA A 437 10.53 27.50 24.14
N GLU A 438 11.22 28.29 23.28
CA GLU A 438 10.95 29.71 23.06
C GLU A 438 9.53 29.92 22.50
N ILE A 439 9.10 29.10 21.53
CA ILE A 439 7.75 29.14 20.97
C ILE A 439 6.70 28.84 22.05
N ALA A 440 6.88 27.77 22.81
CA ALA A 440 5.95 27.38 23.86
C ALA A 440 5.90 28.42 24.98
N GLU A 441 7.04 28.95 25.40
CA GLU A 441 7.14 30.01 26.40
C GLU A 441 6.41 31.28 25.96
N THR A 442 6.64 31.73 24.72
CA THR A 442 5.95 32.90 24.16
C THR A 442 4.43 32.70 24.11
N LEU A 443 3.97 31.58 23.52
CA LEU A 443 2.54 31.31 23.36
C LEU A 443 1.81 31.23 24.69
N LEU A 444 2.41 30.60 25.70
CA LEU A 444 1.78 30.43 27.00
C LEU A 444 1.86 31.72 27.86
N SER A 445 2.97 32.47 27.74
CA SER A 445 3.12 33.77 28.41
C SER A 445 2.17 34.83 27.85
N ASP A 446 1.90 34.82 26.53
CA ASP A 446 0.90 35.71 25.90
C ASP A 446 -0.53 35.47 26.45
N GLU A 447 -0.79 34.25 26.92
CA GLU A 447 -2.07 33.88 27.59
C GLU A 447 -2.01 34.08 29.11
N GLY A 448 -0.97 34.70 29.62
CA GLY A 448 -0.84 35.11 31.02
C GLY A 448 -0.28 34.08 31.99
N ALA A 449 0.23 32.93 31.51
CA ALA A 449 0.88 31.93 32.35
C ALA A 449 2.32 32.35 32.72
N ASN A 450 2.79 31.96 33.90
CA ASN A 450 4.17 32.17 34.35
C ASN A 450 4.98 30.89 34.02
N LEU A 451 6.06 31.01 33.25
CA LEU A 451 6.85 29.86 32.83
C LEU A 451 8.19 29.78 33.55
N THR A 452 8.55 28.56 33.95
CA THR A 452 9.91 28.18 34.32
C THR A 452 10.38 27.10 33.35
N VAL A 453 11.49 27.32 32.66
CA VAL A 453 11.98 26.39 31.60
C VAL A 453 13.13 25.54 32.11
N ALA A 454 13.00 24.21 31.92
CA ALA A 454 14.06 23.22 32.11
C ALA A 454 14.47 22.62 30.74
N ARG A 455 15.76 22.37 30.53
CA ARG A 455 16.30 21.88 29.24
C ARG A 455 16.46 20.36 29.16
N ASP A 456 16.25 19.66 30.26
CA ASP A 456 16.27 18.19 30.35
C ASP A 456 15.50 17.72 31.58
N GLY A 457 15.22 16.43 31.66
CA GLY A 457 14.49 15.84 32.77
C GLY A 457 15.19 15.96 34.12
N LEU A 458 16.54 15.97 34.15
CA LEU A 458 17.27 16.12 35.39
C LEU A 458 17.18 17.53 35.96
N GLN A 459 17.20 18.56 35.10
CA GLN A 459 16.95 19.94 35.51
C GLN A 459 15.51 20.09 36.03
N ALA A 460 14.55 19.51 35.34
CA ALA A 460 13.16 19.53 35.77
C ALA A 460 12.96 18.97 37.18
N VAL A 461 13.55 17.79 37.46
CA VAL A 461 13.51 17.16 38.79
C VAL A 461 14.09 18.07 39.85
N ARG A 462 15.28 18.68 39.60
CA ARG A 462 15.93 19.60 40.53
C ARG A 462 15.09 20.85 40.77
N MET A 463 14.62 21.49 39.69
CA MET A 463 13.82 22.70 39.79
C MET A 463 12.51 22.45 40.56
N PHE A 464 11.87 21.29 40.34
CA PHE A 464 10.69 20.91 41.09
C PHE A 464 11.00 20.68 42.59
N GLN A 465 12.08 19.96 42.89
CA GLN A 465 12.49 19.64 44.27
C GLN A 465 12.86 20.87 45.09
N ASP A 466 13.48 21.88 44.46
CA ASP A 466 13.96 23.10 45.13
C ASP A 466 12.86 24.14 45.41
N LYS A 467 11.65 23.94 44.89
CA LYS A 467 10.52 24.87 45.11
C LYS A 467 9.64 24.42 46.24
N PRO A 468 8.97 25.35 46.94
CA PRO A 468 8.00 25.01 47.99
C PRO A 468 6.72 24.37 47.43
N GLU A 469 5.93 23.75 48.33
CA GLU A 469 4.62 23.22 48.03
C GLU A 469 3.71 24.27 47.35
N GLY A 470 2.98 23.85 46.30
CA GLY A 470 2.06 24.71 45.56
C GLY A 470 2.75 25.74 44.65
N TYR A 471 4.06 25.68 44.44
CA TYR A 471 4.75 26.63 43.55
C TYR A 471 4.41 26.42 42.08
N PHE A 472 4.37 25.16 41.60
CA PHE A 472 3.97 24.84 40.25
C PHE A 472 2.54 24.30 40.23
N ASP A 473 1.73 24.76 39.27
CA ASP A 473 0.37 24.28 39.03
C ASP A 473 0.34 23.07 38.11
N ALA A 474 1.30 22.96 37.16
CA ALA A 474 1.48 21.82 36.28
C ALA A 474 2.89 21.76 35.66
N ILE A 475 3.23 20.60 35.15
CA ILE A 475 4.48 20.34 34.40
C ILE A 475 4.12 19.92 32.96
N LEU A 476 4.63 20.65 31.98
CA LEU A 476 4.62 20.28 30.57
C LEU A 476 5.94 19.58 30.25
N MET A 477 5.91 18.27 30.01
CA MET A 477 7.11 17.42 29.96
C MET A 477 7.30 16.83 28.58
N ASP A 478 8.37 17.19 27.88
CA ASP A 478 8.79 16.44 26.69
C ASP A 478 9.21 15.02 27.06
N ILE A 479 8.84 14.05 26.22
CA ILE A 479 9.17 12.64 26.43
C ILE A 479 10.61 12.36 26.00
N MET A 480 11.03 12.89 24.85
CA MET A 480 12.30 12.56 24.20
C MET A 480 13.33 13.65 24.42
N MET A 481 14.13 13.50 25.47
CA MET A 481 15.17 14.47 25.83
C MET A 481 16.49 13.78 26.15
N PRO A 482 17.64 14.44 25.91
CA PRO A 482 18.97 13.95 26.34
C PRO A 482 19.09 13.98 27.86
N VAL A 483 20.11 13.34 28.40
CA VAL A 483 20.49 13.24 29.82
C VAL A 483 19.45 12.44 30.62
N MET A 484 18.20 12.89 30.69
CA MET A 484 17.11 12.18 31.34
C MET A 484 15.82 12.41 30.53
N ASP A 485 15.22 11.33 30.04
CA ASP A 485 13.95 11.38 29.31
C ASP A 485 12.77 11.72 30.22
N GLY A 486 11.65 12.16 29.61
CA GLY A 486 10.47 12.62 30.35
C GLY A 486 9.77 11.54 31.17
N LEU A 487 9.82 10.27 30.72
CA LEU A 487 9.24 9.14 31.45
C LEU A 487 10.03 8.88 32.75
N THR A 488 11.36 8.88 32.65
CA THR A 488 12.26 8.73 33.79
C THR A 488 12.17 9.91 34.74
N ALA A 489 12.11 11.14 34.21
CA ALA A 489 11.91 12.35 35.01
C ALA A 489 10.59 12.31 35.79
N THR A 490 9.50 11.92 35.14
CA THR A 490 8.18 11.76 35.78
C THR A 490 8.22 10.74 36.92
N LYS A 491 8.78 9.54 36.69
CA LYS A 491 8.92 8.52 37.73
C LYS A 491 9.75 9.04 38.92
N THR A 492 10.80 9.78 38.61
CA THR A 492 11.68 10.38 39.63
C THR A 492 10.91 11.43 40.44
N ILE A 493 10.18 12.36 39.78
CA ILE A 493 9.35 13.36 40.45
C ILE A 493 8.33 12.69 41.36
N ARG A 494 7.62 11.65 40.86
CA ARG A 494 6.61 10.90 41.63
C ARG A 494 7.19 10.19 42.87
N SER A 495 8.50 9.90 42.87
CA SER A 495 9.21 9.24 43.98
C SER A 495 9.84 10.21 44.98
N LEU A 496 9.83 11.52 44.72
CA LEU A 496 10.42 12.52 45.62
C LEU A 496 9.60 12.63 46.92
N LYS A 497 10.29 12.98 48.01
CA LYS A 497 9.68 13.39 49.28
C LYS A 497 9.25 14.86 49.22
N HIS A 498 8.40 15.21 48.26
CA HIS A 498 7.85 16.53 48.06
C HIS A 498 6.31 16.46 48.19
N PRO A 499 5.61 17.37 48.84
CA PRO A 499 4.17 17.29 49.04
C PRO A 499 3.38 17.16 47.75
N ASP A 500 3.78 17.89 46.70
CA ASP A 500 3.10 17.88 45.41
C ASP A 500 3.53 16.72 44.48
N ALA A 501 4.50 15.91 44.90
CA ALA A 501 5.10 14.89 44.01
C ALA A 501 4.07 13.89 43.45
N GLU A 502 3.06 13.52 44.23
CA GLU A 502 2.02 12.57 43.82
C GLU A 502 0.86 13.26 43.06
N THR A 503 0.62 14.55 43.32
CA THR A 503 -0.61 15.25 42.91
C THR A 503 -0.42 16.20 41.73
N ILE A 504 0.77 16.78 41.55
CA ILE A 504 1.00 17.75 40.48
C ILE A 504 0.66 17.19 39.11
N PRO A 505 -0.16 17.87 38.29
CA PRO A 505 -0.43 17.45 36.93
C PRO A 505 0.85 17.45 36.09
N ILE A 506 1.22 16.29 35.49
CA ILE A 506 2.29 16.16 34.54
C ILE A 506 1.69 15.80 33.19
N ILE A 507 1.88 16.69 32.21
CA ILE A 507 1.31 16.60 30.88
C ILE A 507 2.43 16.29 29.90
N ALA A 508 2.39 15.11 29.27
CA ALA A 508 3.37 14.73 28.28
C ALA A 508 3.26 15.60 27.01
N MET A 509 4.39 16.05 26.48
CA MET A 509 4.52 16.62 25.14
C MET A 509 5.17 15.61 24.23
N THR A 510 4.50 15.17 23.16
CA THR A 510 4.97 14.08 22.30
C THR A 510 4.90 14.47 20.83
N ALA A 511 5.90 14.04 20.02
CA ALA A 511 5.86 14.17 18.57
C ALA A 511 4.76 13.29 17.95
N ASN A 512 4.33 12.23 18.65
CA ASN A 512 3.36 11.25 18.19
C ASN A 512 2.25 11.05 19.24
N ALA A 513 0.99 11.25 18.85
CA ALA A 513 -0.17 11.03 19.70
C ALA A 513 -0.66 9.56 19.71
N PHE A 514 0.22 8.56 19.60
CA PHE A 514 -0.17 7.16 19.50
C PHE A 514 -0.44 6.50 20.86
N ARG A 515 -1.30 5.49 20.85
CA ARG A 515 -1.78 4.76 22.03
C ARG A 515 -0.64 4.15 22.87
N GLU A 516 0.40 3.61 22.23
CA GLU A 516 1.54 3.02 22.95
C GLU A 516 2.32 4.03 23.78
N ASP A 517 2.46 5.26 23.29
CA ASP A 517 3.11 6.35 24.03
C ASP A 517 2.21 6.86 25.15
N LYS A 518 0.91 6.92 24.94
CA LYS A 518 -0.08 7.25 25.97
C LYS A 518 -0.05 6.25 27.13
N GLU A 519 -0.05 4.95 26.84
CA GLU A 519 0.00 3.90 27.87
C GLU A 519 1.30 3.97 28.68
N LYS A 520 2.43 4.23 28.02
CA LYS A 520 3.74 4.42 28.68
C LYS A 520 3.75 5.67 29.56
N CYS A 521 3.18 6.79 29.11
CA CYS A 521 3.06 8.03 29.88
C CYS A 521 2.22 7.84 31.12
N LEU A 522 1.04 7.23 30.99
CA LEU A 522 0.16 6.93 32.12
C LEU A 522 0.83 5.96 33.11
N ALA A 523 1.52 4.92 32.61
CA ALA A 523 2.26 3.98 33.45
C ALA A 523 3.45 4.63 34.20
N ALA A 524 4.00 5.71 33.63
CA ALA A 524 5.04 6.49 34.28
C ALA A 524 4.51 7.46 35.35
N GLY A 525 3.18 7.70 35.41
CA GLY A 525 2.52 8.62 36.34
C GLY A 525 2.19 9.99 35.76
N MET A 526 2.16 10.14 34.42
CA MET A 526 1.66 11.35 33.76
C MET A 526 0.13 11.37 33.71
N ASN A 527 -0.47 12.54 33.68
CA ASN A 527 -1.92 12.73 33.76
C ASN A 527 -2.59 12.87 32.39
N ALA A 528 -1.91 13.53 31.45
CA ALA A 528 -2.42 13.78 30.10
C ALA A 528 -1.28 13.83 29.06
N HIS A 529 -1.62 13.98 27.79
CA HIS A 529 -0.64 14.16 26.72
C HIS A 529 -1.10 15.24 25.73
N LEU A 530 -0.12 15.92 25.12
CA LEU A 530 -0.24 16.92 24.07
C LEU A 530 0.62 16.53 22.88
N ALA A 531 0.08 16.64 21.68
CA ALA A 531 0.86 16.46 20.46
C ALA A 531 1.64 17.74 20.13
N LYS A 532 2.90 17.58 19.70
CA LYS A 532 3.69 18.67 19.10
C LYS A 532 3.37 18.79 17.60
N PRO A 533 3.28 20.01 17.01
CA PRO A 533 3.51 21.29 17.65
C PRO A 533 2.38 21.67 18.60
N ILE A 534 2.73 22.35 19.68
CA ILE A 534 1.78 22.76 20.73
C ILE A 534 0.77 23.75 20.17
N LYS A 535 -0.52 23.43 20.32
CA LYS A 535 -1.64 24.34 20.01
C LYS A 535 -2.20 24.86 21.31
N ILE A 536 -2.27 26.18 21.43
CA ILE A 536 -2.64 26.85 22.68
C ILE A 536 -4.03 26.42 23.19
N GLU A 537 -4.99 26.20 22.28
CA GLU A 537 -6.36 25.79 22.65
C GLU A 537 -6.35 24.41 23.35
N ASN A 538 -5.50 23.49 22.88
CA ASN A 538 -5.38 22.16 23.47
C ASN A 538 -4.72 22.22 24.85
N VAL A 539 -3.70 23.06 25.01
CA VAL A 539 -3.02 23.26 26.29
C VAL A 539 -4.00 23.87 27.31
N LYS A 540 -4.71 24.94 26.93
CA LYS A 540 -5.71 25.58 27.78
C LYS A 540 -6.77 24.59 28.25
N ARG A 541 -7.29 23.77 27.33
CA ARG A 541 -8.29 22.75 27.66
C ARG A 541 -7.77 21.75 28.70
N ILE A 542 -6.56 21.21 28.49
CA ILE A 542 -5.98 20.22 29.40
C ILE A 542 -5.61 20.83 30.73
N LEU A 543 -4.98 22.02 30.76
CA LEU A 543 -4.65 22.69 32.00
C LEU A 543 -5.89 23.02 32.83
N CYS A 544 -6.95 23.52 32.20
CA CYS A 544 -8.22 23.77 32.90
C CYS A 544 -8.87 22.49 33.42
N GLU A 545 -8.69 21.34 32.75
CA GLU A 545 -9.22 20.06 33.23
C GLU A 545 -8.53 19.59 34.52
N TYR A 546 -7.19 19.76 34.60
CA TYR A 546 -6.38 19.22 35.69
C TYR A 546 -6.04 20.27 36.80
N CYS A 547 -6.02 21.59 36.50
CA CYS A 547 -5.69 22.63 37.44
C CYS A 547 -6.93 23.33 38.03
N ALA A 548 -8.15 23.13 37.50
CA ALA A 548 -9.38 23.79 37.98
C ALA A 548 -9.80 23.41 39.41
N THR A 549 -9.14 22.46 40.04
CA THR A 549 -9.43 22.06 41.44
C THR A 549 -8.80 23.01 42.47
N THR A 550 -7.90 23.92 42.08
CA THR A 550 -7.14 24.80 42.97
C THR A 550 -7.79 26.18 43.15
N VAL A 551 -8.74 26.60 42.28
CA VAL A 551 -9.34 27.95 42.29
C VAL A 551 -10.63 28.05 43.12
N THR A 552 -11.23 26.95 43.59
CA THR A 552 -12.48 26.95 44.35
C THR A 552 -12.33 26.93 45.88
N GLY A 553 -11.14 27.22 46.39
CA GLY A 553 -10.79 27.16 47.80
C GLY A 553 -10.82 28.49 48.56
N THR A 554 -11.60 29.52 48.16
CA THR A 554 -11.76 30.72 49.01
C THR A 554 -13.09 31.45 48.71
N VAL A 555 -14.22 30.86 49.09
CA VAL A 555 -15.39 31.61 49.53
C VAL A 555 -16.10 30.76 50.60
N ALA A 556 -15.72 30.96 51.85
CA ALA A 556 -16.57 30.66 53.01
C ALA A 556 -16.42 31.81 54.00
N ILE A 557 -17.53 32.47 54.22
CA ILE A 557 -18.04 33.31 55.26
C ILE A 557 -18.42 34.68 54.73
#